data_ef9be13ad70a73a044ff68870d002180
#
_entry.id   ef9be13ad70a73a044ff68870d002180
#
_cell.length_a   1.000
_cell.length_b   1.000
_cell.length_c   1.000
_cell.angle_alpha   90.00
_cell.angle_beta   90.00
_cell.angle_gamma   90.00
#
_symmetry.space_group_name_H-M   'P 1'
#
loop_
_entity.id
_entity.type
_entity.pdbx_description
1 polymer ?
#
loop_
_entity_poly.entity_id
_entity_poly.type
_entity_poly.pdbx_seq_one_letter_code
_entity_poly.pdbx_strand_id
1 'polypeptide(L)'
;MTSHDGGPARLDAVVPLHVEQTGTGTPVVLIHAGIADSRMWDPQWAAWQTRFALTRLDLRGFGRSRAPAGSFSHAGDVARVLDEGGIDHAHVVGASLGGLVALDLAAARPGCVTRLVLADPPLPGYAWSEEMRGFFAAEEAAFDAGDLEAATEVNVEFWTGSADEPVQAAIREQQLNAFRLQAADEADESLLADDLPRALATLDVPTLVLTGEHDKADFRTIADHLAATLPRARRATVAGAGHLPSLEQPQAFDELVLPFLEGRA
;
A
#
# COMPACT_ATOMS: atom_id res chain seq x y z
N MET A 1 34.53 1.03 -32.49
CA MET A 1 34.55 -0.07 -31.50
C MET A 1 34.73 0.59 -30.14
N THR A 2 33.64 0.91 -29.49
CA THR A 2 33.59 1.42 -28.12
C THR A 2 32.88 0.38 -27.29
N SER A 3 33.65 -0.36 -26.50
CA SER A 3 33.18 -1.33 -25.54
C SER A 3 32.41 -0.62 -24.44
N HIS A 4 31.10 -0.90 -24.32
CA HIS A 4 30.32 -0.59 -23.13
C HIS A 4 30.73 -1.61 -22.07
N ASP A 5 31.49 -1.11 -21.11
CA ASP A 5 31.86 -1.82 -19.90
C ASP A 5 30.66 -1.76 -18.96
N GLY A 6 29.86 -2.81 -18.94
CA GLY A 6 28.76 -3.01 -17.99
C GLY A 6 29.36 -3.38 -16.63
N GLY A 7 29.74 -2.37 -15.85
CA GLY A 7 30.07 -2.57 -14.45
C GLY A 7 28.83 -3.10 -13.69
N PRO A 8 29.02 -3.94 -12.64
CA PRO A 8 27.91 -4.44 -11.85
C PRO A 8 27.14 -3.25 -11.25
N ALA A 9 25.81 -3.27 -11.38
CA ALA A 9 24.94 -2.32 -10.73
C ALA A 9 25.36 -2.22 -9.25
N ARG A 10 25.65 -1.01 -8.80
CA ARG A 10 25.94 -0.76 -7.38
C ARG A 10 24.68 -1.19 -6.63
N LEU A 11 24.83 -2.16 -5.74
CA LEU A 11 23.83 -2.44 -4.72
C LEU A 11 23.65 -1.16 -3.92
N ASP A 12 22.48 -0.57 -4.03
CA ASP A 12 22.14 0.68 -3.35
C ASP A 12 22.37 0.54 -1.85
N ALA A 13 22.80 1.62 -1.21
CA ALA A 13 22.97 1.65 0.23
C ALA A 13 21.65 1.26 0.89
N VAL A 14 21.65 0.23 1.73
CA VAL A 14 20.49 -0.20 2.48
C VAL A 14 20.02 0.96 3.35
N VAL A 15 18.88 1.56 2.98
CA VAL A 15 18.28 2.63 3.78
C VAL A 15 17.43 1.98 4.84
N PRO A 16 17.66 2.27 6.12
CA PRO A 16 16.81 1.75 7.18
C PRO A 16 15.42 2.33 7.05
N LEU A 17 14.42 1.45 6.99
CA LEU A 17 13.02 1.85 7.06
C LEU A 17 12.60 2.01 8.52
N HIS A 18 11.62 2.88 8.75
CA HIS A 18 10.95 2.93 10.03
C HIS A 18 9.98 1.74 10.12
N VAL A 19 10.21 0.85 11.09
CA VAL A 19 9.43 -0.37 11.33
C VAL A 19 9.03 -0.42 12.79
N GLU A 20 7.77 -0.72 13.05
CA GLU A 20 7.24 -0.95 14.38
C GLU A 20 6.68 -2.37 14.49
N GLN A 21 6.86 -2.99 15.66
CA GLN A 21 6.37 -4.35 15.93
C GLN A 21 5.70 -4.42 17.30
N THR A 22 4.62 -5.20 17.41
CA THR A 22 3.91 -5.44 18.67
C THR A 22 3.15 -6.77 18.64
N GLY A 23 2.67 -7.21 19.78
CA GLY A 23 1.84 -8.40 19.89
C GLY A 23 2.62 -9.70 19.74
N THR A 24 1.88 -10.79 19.68
CA THR A 24 2.41 -12.17 19.52
C THR A 24 1.42 -13.01 18.74
N GLY A 25 1.87 -14.14 18.18
CA GLY A 25 1.01 -15.06 17.42
C GLY A 25 1.34 -15.06 15.94
N THR A 26 0.33 -15.21 15.09
CA THR A 26 0.51 -15.22 13.63
C THR A 26 1.00 -13.86 13.14
N PRO A 27 2.11 -13.81 12.35
CA PRO A 27 2.61 -12.54 11.81
C PRO A 27 1.63 -11.89 10.84
N VAL A 28 1.39 -10.60 11.02
CA VAL A 28 0.60 -9.75 10.11
C VAL A 28 1.40 -8.49 9.79
N VAL A 29 1.58 -8.20 8.50
CA VAL A 29 2.23 -6.99 8.01
C VAL A 29 1.17 -6.02 7.50
N LEU A 30 1.25 -4.77 7.93
CA LEU A 30 0.34 -3.67 7.56
C LEU A 30 1.11 -2.67 6.69
N ILE A 31 0.67 -2.47 5.43
CA ILE A 31 1.31 -1.61 4.44
C ILE A 31 0.36 -0.46 4.10
N HIS A 32 0.81 0.77 4.33
CA HIS A 32 -0.02 1.97 4.25
C HIS A 32 -0.30 2.43 2.81
N ALA A 33 -1.29 3.31 2.66
CA ALA A 33 -1.65 3.99 1.43
C ALA A 33 -0.64 5.08 1.05
N GLY A 34 -0.57 5.44 -0.23
CA GLY A 34 0.36 6.45 -0.77
C GLY A 34 0.12 7.89 -0.28
N ILE A 35 -0.99 8.17 0.37
CA ILE A 35 -1.29 9.47 0.99
C ILE A 35 -1.11 9.46 2.51
N ALA A 36 -0.59 8.38 3.05
CA ALA A 36 -0.48 8.15 4.47
C ALA A 36 0.91 7.61 4.86
N ASP A 37 1.10 7.30 6.11
CA ASP A 37 2.20 6.51 6.64
C ASP A 37 1.68 5.42 7.60
N SER A 38 2.58 4.71 8.30
CA SER A 38 2.20 3.60 9.18
C SER A 38 1.17 3.97 10.24
N ARG A 39 1.02 5.24 10.59
CA ARG A 39 0.04 5.75 11.56
C ARG A 39 -1.42 5.58 11.10
N MET A 40 -1.66 5.40 9.80
CA MET A 40 -3.02 5.09 9.33
C MET A 40 -3.57 3.81 9.94
N TRP A 41 -2.70 2.92 10.39
CA TRP A 41 -3.05 1.65 11.01
C TRP A 41 -3.25 1.73 12.53
N ASP A 42 -3.23 2.92 13.15
CA ASP A 42 -3.39 3.07 14.61
C ASP A 42 -4.65 2.39 15.17
N PRO A 43 -5.83 2.45 14.51
CA PRO A 43 -7.01 1.71 14.97
C PRO A 43 -6.78 0.19 15.01
N GLN A 44 -6.24 -0.39 13.92
CA GLN A 44 -5.96 -1.82 13.80
C GLN A 44 -4.80 -2.23 14.71
N TRP A 45 -3.78 -1.38 14.82
CA TRP A 45 -2.66 -1.59 15.73
C TRP A 45 -3.12 -1.79 17.17
N ALA A 46 -3.99 -0.91 17.65
CA ALA A 46 -4.55 -1.00 19.00
C ALA A 46 -5.46 -2.22 19.18
N ALA A 47 -6.29 -2.54 18.17
CA ALA A 47 -7.29 -3.59 18.27
C ALA A 47 -6.71 -5.00 18.06
N TRP A 48 -5.71 -5.16 17.17
CA TRP A 48 -5.26 -6.48 16.72
C TRP A 48 -4.04 -7.01 17.47
N GLN A 49 -3.27 -6.19 18.20
CA GLN A 49 -2.04 -6.59 18.91
C GLN A 49 -2.23 -7.71 19.95
N THR A 50 -3.46 -7.96 20.42
CA THR A 50 -3.76 -9.05 21.33
C THR A 50 -4.01 -10.39 20.61
N ARG A 51 -4.05 -10.38 19.27
CA ARG A 51 -4.39 -11.55 18.44
C ARG A 51 -3.27 -11.96 17.48
N PHE A 52 -2.43 -11.00 17.08
CA PHE A 52 -1.43 -11.17 16.05
C PHE A 52 -0.08 -10.58 16.46
N ALA A 53 0.99 -11.09 15.87
CA ALA A 53 2.29 -10.43 15.87
C ALA A 53 2.27 -9.41 14.71
N LEU A 54 2.06 -8.13 15.03
CA LEU A 54 1.91 -7.06 14.05
C LEU A 54 3.25 -6.45 13.70
N THR A 55 3.46 -6.21 12.42
CA THR A 55 4.52 -5.37 11.88
C THR A 55 3.88 -4.30 11.00
N ARG A 56 4.23 -3.02 11.23
CA ARG A 56 3.91 -1.92 10.30
C ARG A 56 5.17 -1.15 9.97
N LEU A 57 5.20 -0.54 8.80
CA LEU A 57 6.38 0.19 8.35
C LEU A 57 5.96 1.43 7.56
N ASP A 58 6.83 2.42 7.57
CA ASP A 58 6.75 3.52 6.61
C ASP A 58 7.49 3.09 5.33
N LEU A 59 6.82 3.12 4.19
CA LEU A 59 7.44 2.91 2.89
C LEU A 59 8.47 4.01 2.59
N ARG A 60 9.41 3.78 1.69
CA ARG A 60 10.37 4.81 1.27
C ARG A 60 9.66 6.06 0.77
N GLY A 61 10.14 7.23 1.20
CA GLY A 61 9.52 8.51 0.86
C GLY A 61 8.28 8.84 1.68
N PHE A 62 7.98 8.06 2.72
CA PHE A 62 6.83 8.27 3.60
C PHE A 62 7.24 8.27 5.07
N GLY A 63 6.47 8.97 5.90
CA GLY A 63 6.61 8.99 7.34
C GLY A 63 8.01 9.36 7.81
N ARG A 64 8.70 8.39 8.41
CA ARG A 64 10.09 8.51 8.92
C ARG A 64 11.12 7.81 8.03
N SER A 65 10.67 7.17 6.93
CA SER A 65 11.53 6.48 5.97
C SER A 65 11.93 7.41 4.83
N ARG A 66 13.25 7.65 4.67
CA ARG A 66 13.75 8.47 3.57
C ARG A 66 13.64 7.74 2.23
N ALA A 67 13.60 8.49 1.13
CA ALA A 67 13.68 7.99 -0.23
C ALA A 67 15.04 8.45 -0.84
N PRO A 68 16.15 7.74 -0.61
CA PRO A 68 17.40 8.10 -1.25
C PRO A 68 17.32 7.88 -2.75
N ALA A 69 18.11 8.66 -3.51
CA ALA A 69 18.23 8.50 -4.95
C ALA A 69 18.65 7.08 -5.34
N GLY A 70 18.12 6.59 -6.46
CA GLY A 70 18.42 5.27 -7.01
C GLY A 70 17.18 4.39 -7.21
N SER A 71 17.37 3.25 -7.85
CA SER A 71 16.30 2.31 -8.11
C SER A 71 15.95 1.49 -6.86
N PHE A 72 14.67 1.29 -6.59
CA PHE A 72 14.18 0.49 -5.49
C PHE A 72 12.84 -0.17 -5.83
N SER A 73 12.41 -1.09 -4.96
CA SER A 73 11.06 -1.66 -4.99
C SER A 73 10.49 -1.65 -3.58
N HIS A 74 9.30 -1.09 -3.40
CA HIS A 74 8.59 -1.16 -2.11
C HIS A 74 8.36 -2.61 -1.66
N ALA A 75 7.97 -3.51 -2.58
CA ALA A 75 7.81 -4.93 -2.26
C ALA A 75 9.14 -5.59 -1.86
N GLY A 76 10.25 -5.18 -2.49
CA GLY A 76 11.61 -5.60 -2.12
C GLY A 76 11.99 -5.14 -0.71
N ASP A 77 11.61 -3.92 -0.35
CA ASP A 77 11.83 -3.39 1.00
C ASP A 77 10.99 -4.14 2.06
N VAL A 78 9.72 -4.44 1.77
CA VAL A 78 8.88 -5.26 2.67
C VAL A 78 9.48 -6.67 2.80
N ALA A 79 9.92 -7.28 1.70
CA ALA A 79 10.58 -8.58 1.72
C ALA A 79 11.82 -8.58 2.63
N ARG A 80 12.64 -7.52 2.55
CA ARG A 80 13.81 -7.35 3.42
C ARG A 80 13.42 -7.19 4.89
N VAL A 81 12.38 -6.43 5.21
CA VAL A 81 11.86 -6.31 6.58
C VAL A 81 11.42 -7.67 7.14
N LEU A 82 10.77 -8.50 6.33
CA LEU A 82 10.42 -9.87 6.72
C LEU A 82 11.66 -10.72 7.00
N ASP A 83 12.65 -10.68 6.09
CA ASP A 83 13.90 -11.46 6.21
C ASP A 83 14.70 -11.03 7.46
N GLU A 84 14.87 -9.73 7.69
CA GLU A 84 15.55 -9.16 8.87
C GLU A 84 14.82 -9.48 10.18
N GLY A 85 13.48 -9.55 10.13
CA GLY A 85 12.64 -9.93 11.26
C GLY A 85 12.55 -11.44 11.51
N GLY A 86 13.15 -12.27 10.65
CA GLY A 86 13.03 -13.75 10.73
C GLY A 86 11.59 -14.23 10.49
N ILE A 87 10.82 -13.52 9.65
CA ILE A 87 9.43 -13.82 9.35
C ILE A 87 9.34 -14.53 8.00
N ASP A 88 9.35 -15.86 8.02
CA ASP A 88 9.26 -16.67 6.79
C ASP A 88 7.89 -16.56 6.11
N HIS A 89 6.82 -16.42 6.91
CA HIS A 89 5.44 -16.40 6.44
C HIS A 89 4.63 -15.38 7.23
N ALA A 90 3.84 -14.55 6.53
CA ALA A 90 2.96 -13.56 7.14
C ALA A 90 1.61 -13.46 6.43
N HIS A 91 0.58 -13.00 7.14
CA HIS A 91 -0.56 -12.36 6.49
C HIS A 91 -0.15 -10.94 6.11
N VAL A 92 -0.61 -10.45 4.97
CA VAL A 92 -0.31 -9.09 4.52
C VAL A 92 -1.61 -8.32 4.27
N VAL A 93 -1.70 -7.15 4.83
CA VAL A 93 -2.83 -6.21 4.66
C VAL A 93 -2.27 -4.93 4.06
N GLY A 94 -2.70 -4.57 2.87
CA GLY A 94 -2.26 -3.37 2.18
C GLY A 94 -3.43 -2.49 1.75
N ALA A 95 -3.27 -1.17 1.90
CA ALA A 95 -4.24 -0.17 1.48
C ALA A 95 -3.71 0.63 0.30
N SER A 96 -4.50 0.81 -0.77
CA SER A 96 -4.15 1.59 -1.96
C SER A 96 -2.76 1.21 -2.50
N LEU A 97 -1.78 2.10 -2.52
CA LEU A 97 -0.38 1.78 -2.86
C LEU A 97 0.12 0.54 -2.10
N GLY A 98 -0.14 0.47 -0.79
CA GLY A 98 0.22 -0.70 0.04
C GLY A 98 -0.47 -1.99 -0.43
N GLY A 99 -1.64 -1.91 -1.04
CA GLY A 99 -2.32 -3.03 -1.68
C GLY A 99 -1.59 -3.53 -2.93
N LEU A 100 -1.09 -2.61 -3.76
CA LEU A 100 -0.21 -2.95 -4.89
C LEU A 100 1.09 -3.59 -4.41
N VAL A 101 1.73 -3.00 -3.41
CA VAL A 101 2.97 -3.53 -2.81
C VAL A 101 2.76 -4.94 -2.25
N ALA A 102 1.65 -5.18 -1.57
CA ALA A 102 1.28 -6.49 -1.03
C ALA A 102 1.06 -7.54 -2.15
N LEU A 103 0.42 -7.13 -3.24
CA LEU A 103 0.17 -7.97 -4.40
C LEU A 103 1.47 -8.32 -5.13
N ASP A 104 2.34 -7.33 -5.33
CA ASP A 104 3.66 -7.47 -5.94
C ASP A 104 4.56 -8.41 -5.11
N LEU A 105 4.60 -8.23 -3.80
CA LEU A 105 5.31 -9.12 -2.86
C LEU A 105 4.82 -10.57 -2.98
N ALA A 106 3.51 -10.77 -2.97
CA ALA A 106 2.92 -12.11 -3.05
C ALA A 106 3.24 -12.81 -4.39
N ALA A 107 3.29 -12.04 -5.48
CA ALA A 107 3.64 -12.53 -6.81
C ALA A 107 5.14 -12.85 -6.94
N ALA A 108 6.01 -11.99 -6.41
CA ALA A 108 7.47 -12.14 -6.52
C ALA A 108 8.03 -13.19 -5.54
N ARG A 109 7.40 -13.37 -4.37
CA ARG A 109 7.84 -14.31 -3.31
C ARG A 109 6.74 -15.32 -2.95
N PRO A 110 6.43 -16.28 -3.83
CA PRO A 110 5.40 -17.29 -3.57
C PRO A 110 5.65 -18.02 -2.25
N GLY A 111 4.60 -18.11 -1.43
CA GLY A 111 4.65 -18.78 -0.13
C GLY A 111 5.03 -17.89 1.07
N CYS A 112 5.58 -16.69 0.87
CA CYS A 112 5.82 -15.79 2.01
C CYS A 112 4.51 -15.13 2.50
N VAL A 113 3.51 -14.96 1.63
CA VAL A 113 2.19 -14.43 1.97
C VAL A 113 1.21 -15.57 2.15
N THR A 114 0.64 -15.72 3.34
CA THR A 114 -0.28 -16.82 3.68
C THR A 114 -1.76 -16.43 3.58
N ARG A 115 -2.07 -15.15 3.74
CA ARG A 115 -3.37 -14.50 3.45
C ARG A 115 -3.10 -13.08 2.98
N LEU A 116 -3.87 -12.61 2.04
CA LEU A 116 -3.72 -11.29 1.43
C LEU A 116 -5.00 -10.49 1.59
N VAL A 117 -4.91 -9.29 2.15
CA VAL A 117 -6.02 -8.32 2.19
C VAL A 117 -5.61 -7.11 1.37
N LEU A 118 -6.39 -6.81 0.36
CA LEU A 118 -6.20 -5.70 -0.57
C LEU A 118 -7.36 -4.71 -0.39
N ALA A 119 -7.11 -3.59 0.26
CA ALA A 119 -8.07 -2.52 0.41
C ALA A 119 -7.79 -1.44 -0.63
N ASP A 120 -8.73 -1.25 -1.54
CA ASP A 120 -8.71 -0.22 -2.59
C ASP A 120 -7.38 -0.21 -3.41
N PRO A 121 -6.90 -1.38 -3.90
CA PRO A 121 -5.61 -1.48 -4.57
C PRO A 121 -5.67 -0.89 -5.97
N PRO A 122 -4.66 -0.13 -6.43
CA PRO A 122 -4.47 0.15 -7.85
C PRO A 122 -3.95 -1.09 -8.58
N LEU A 123 -4.05 -1.09 -9.91
CA LEU A 123 -3.53 -2.17 -10.75
C LEU A 123 -2.70 -1.58 -11.90
N PRO A 124 -1.43 -1.98 -12.08
CA PRO A 124 -0.61 -1.56 -13.20
C PRO A 124 -1.26 -1.89 -14.55
N GLY A 125 -1.17 -0.95 -15.49
CA GLY A 125 -1.75 -1.09 -16.82
C GLY A 125 -3.28 -0.85 -16.89
N TYR A 126 -3.92 -0.50 -15.78
CA TYR A 126 -5.34 -0.11 -15.79
C TYR A 126 -5.53 1.23 -16.53
N ALA A 127 -6.57 1.29 -17.38
CA ALA A 127 -6.92 2.50 -18.12
C ALA A 127 -7.80 3.42 -17.24
N TRP A 128 -7.16 4.37 -16.58
CA TRP A 128 -7.82 5.30 -15.67
C TRP A 128 -8.91 6.15 -16.34
N SER A 129 -9.96 6.45 -15.60
CA SER A 129 -11.04 7.36 -16.01
C SER A 129 -10.55 8.80 -16.24
N GLU A 130 -11.41 9.65 -16.80
CA GLU A 130 -11.10 11.08 -16.95
C GLU A 130 -10.95 11.78 -15.59
N GLU A 131 -11.78 11.40 -14.60
CA GLU A 131 -11.71 11.89 -13.22
C GLU A 131 -10.31 11.61 -12.63
N MET A 132 -9.83 10.37 -12.72
CA MET A 132 -8.52 9.98 -12.18
C MET A 132 -7.37 10.68 -12.93
N ARG A 133 -7.44 10.77 -14.27
CA ARG A 133 -6.42 11.48 -15.04
C ARG A 133 -6.38 12.98 -14.71
N GLY A 134 -7.55 13.57 -14.46
CA GLY A 134 -7.65 14.96 -14.02
C GLY A 134 -7.02 15.20 -12.66
N PHE A 135 -7.25 14.27 -11.73
CA PHE A 135 -6.61 14.29 -10.41
C PHE A 135 -5.07 14.21 -10.53
N PHE A 136 -4.54 13.19 -11.24
CA PHE A 136 -3.09 13.04 -11.41
C PHE A 136 -2.44 14.27 -12.05
N ALA A 137 -3.08 14.85 -13.07
CA ALA A 137 -2.55 16.05 -13.70
C ALA A 137 -2.56 17.28 -12.77
N ALA A 138 -3.55 17.42 -11.88
CA ALA A 138 -3.61 18.51 -10.92
C ALA A 138 -2.56 18.34 -9.81
N GLU A 139 -2.35 17.12 -9.31
CA GLU A 139 -1.31 16.80 -8.33
C GLU A 139 0.08 17.06 -8.91
N GLU A 140 0.38 16.50 -10.08
CA GLU A 140 1.66 16.68 -10.79
C GLU A 140 1.96 18.17 -11.04
N ALA A 141 0.99 18.93 -11.53
CA ALA A 141 1.18 20.35 -11.80
C ALA A 141 1.51 21.16 -10.53
N ALA A 142 0.87 20.87 -9.40
CA ALA A 142 1.15 21.53 -8.13
C ALA A 142 2.52 21.10 -7.58
N PHE A 143 2.84 19.82 -7.64
CA PHE A 143 4.13 19.29 -7.20
C PHE A 143 5.30 19.84 -8.01
N ASP A 144 5.20 19.87 -9.33
CA ASP A 144 6.23 20.42 -10.24
C ASP A 144 6.41 21.93 -10.08
N ALA A 145 5.36 22.64 -9.69
CA ALA A 145 5.45 24.05 -9.33
C ALA A 145 6.16 24.28 -7.97
N GLY A 146 6.44 23.22 -7.22
CA GLY A 146 6.99 23.29 -5.87
C GLY A 146 5.99 23.71 -4.80
N ASP A 147 4.68 23.77 -5.14
CA ASP A 147 3.60 24.11 -4.21
C ASP A 147 3.08 22.81 -3.53
N LEU A 148 3.88 22.31 -2.60
CA LEU A 148 3.59 21.04 -1.91
C LEU A 148 2.32 21.12 -1.05
N GLU A 149 1.99 22.30 -0.55
CA GLU A 149 0.76 22.56 0.17
C GLU A 149 -0.46 22.43 -0.77
N ALA A 150 -0.42 23.02 -1.97
CA ALA A 150 -1.48 22.84 -2.96
C ALA A 150 -1.61 21.39 -3.44
N ALA A 151 -0.49 20.72 -3.72
CA ALA A 151 -0.49 19.30 -4.05
C ALA A 151 -1.13 18.44 -2.93
N THR A 152 -0.85 18.79 -1.66
CA THR A 152 -1.45 18.11 -0.51
C THR A 152 -2.97 18.31 -0.46
N GLU A 153 -3.47 19.54 -0.66
CA GLU A 153 -4.91 19.78 -0.62
C GLU A 153 -5.64 19.07 -1.76
N VAL A 154 -5.06 19.01 -2.97
CA VAL A 154 -5.60 18.21 -4.07
C VAL A 154 -5.80 16.74 -3.65
N ASN A 155 -4.83 16.16 -2.94
CA ASN A 155 -4.92 14.79 -2.45
C ASN A 155 -5.96 14.62 -1.34
N VAL A 156 -5.95 15.50 -0.33
CA VAL A 156 -6.87 15.42 0.80
C VAL A 156 -8.31 15.55 0.33
N GLU A 157 -8.61 16.53 -0.52
CA GLU A 157 -9.96 16.71 -1.06
C GLU A 157 -10.42 15.49 -1.88
N PHE A 158 -9.54 14.95 -2.72
CA PHE A 158 -9.89 13.86 -3.62
C PHE A 158 -10.10 12.52 -2.91
N TRP A 159 -9.20 12.17 -1.97
CA TRP A 159 -9.18 10.84 -1.35
C TRP A 159 -9.93 10.75 -0.03
N THR A 160 -10.09 11.87 0.68
CA THR A 160 -10.68 11.86 2.03
C THR A 160 -11.98 12.65 2.13
N GLY A 161 -12.61 12.97 1.01
CA GLY A 161 -13.85 13.77 1.00
C GLY A 161 -15.02 13.16 1.78
N SER A 162 -15.00 11.87 2.05
CA SER A 162 -15.97 11.13 2.88
C SER A 162 -15.54 10.99 4.35
N ALA A 163 -14.29 11.30 4.68
CA ALA A 163 -13.73 11.12 6.01
C ALA A 163 -14.04 12.29 6.95
N ASP A 164 -14.01 12.02 8.26
CA ASP A 164 -14.13 13.03 9.30
C ASP A 164 -12.94 14.00 9.29
N GLU A 165 -13.17 15.23 9.76
CA GLU A 165 -12.14 16.28 9.84
C GLU A 165 -10.84 15.84 10.57
N PRO A 166 -10.86 15.10 11.68
CA PRO A 166 -9.64 14.59 12.30
C PRO A 166 -8.84 13.65 11.39
N VAL A 167 -9.49 12.80 10.61
CA VAL A 167 -8.83 11.92 9.63
C VAL A 167 -8.23 12.75 8.50
N GLN A 168 -8.96 13.72 7.97
CA GLN A 168 -8.46 14.64 6.93
C GLN A 168 -7.23 15.42 7.42
N ALA A 169 -7.26 15.92 8.64
CA ALA A 169 -6.14 16.66 9.23
C ALA A 169 -4.89 15.77 9.41
N ALA A 170 -5.07 14.53 9.87
CA ALA A 170 -3.98 13.57 9.98
C ALA A 170 -3.38 13.20 8.63
N ILE A 171 -4.20 12.93 7.63
CA ILE A 171 -3.75 12.63 6.26
C ILE A 171 -3.04 13.83 5.63
N ARG A 172 -3.55 15.05 5.83
CA ARG A 172 -2.89 16.29 5.35
C ARG A 172 -1.46 16.39 5.87
N GLU A 173 -1.25 16.15 7.17
CA GLU A 173 0.10 16.17 7.77
C GLU A 173 1.00 15.10 7.14
N GLN A 174 0.50 13.87 7.01
CA GLN A 174 1.25 12.74 6.48
C GLN A 174 1.60 12.94 5.01
N GLN A 175 0.65 13.37 4.20
CA GLN A 175 0.87 13.63 2.78
C GLN A 175 1.85 14.77 2.52
N LEU A 176 1.73 15.88 3.25
CA LEU A 176 2.68 16.99 3.13
C LEU A 176 4.10 16.56 3.50
N ASN A 177 4.24 15.72 4.54
CA ASN A 177 5.53 15.16 4.90
C ASN A 177 6.07 14.23 3.80
N ALA A 178 5.24 13.40 3.18
CA ALA A 178 5.63 12.52 2.08
C ALA A 178 6.14 13.34 0.88
N PHE A 179 5.41 14.36 0.46
CA PHE A 179 5.86 15.23 -0.62
C PHE A 179 7.18 15.94 -0.34
N ARG A 180 7.42 16.39 0.90
CA ARG A 180 8.70 16.98 1.31
C ARG A 180 9.86 15.99 1.25
N LEU A 181 9.63 14.73 1.59
CA LEU A 181 10.62 13.67 1.48
C LEU A 181 10.90 13.31 0.02
N GLN A 182 9.85 13.19 -0.80
CA GLN A 182 9.92 12.80 -2.21
C GLN A 182 10.52 13.90 -3.10
N ALA A 183 10.21 15.17 -2.82
CA ALA A 183 10.79 16.30 -3.55
C ALA A 183 12.29 16.50 -3.31
N ALA A 184 12.86 15.91 -2.25
CA ALA A 184 14.28 16.03 -1.91
C ALA A 184 15.17 15.01 -2.61
N ASP A 185 14.62 13.93 -3.17
CA ASP A 185 15.36 12.79 -3.67
C ASP A 185 14.85 12.33 -5.05
N GLU A 186 15.77 12.01 -5.97
CA GLU A 186 15.45 11.38 -7.25
C GLU A 186 15.47 9.85 -7.07
N ALA A 187 14.32 9.29 -6.77
CA ALA A 187 14.14 7.85 -6.61
C ALA A 187 13.39 7.25 -7.81
N ASP A 188 13.78 6.06 -8.23
CA ASP A 188 13.17 5.31 -9.33
C ASP A 188 12.54 4.02 -8.78
N GLU A 189 11.20 4.03 -8.66
CA GLU A 189 10.44 2.88 -8.16
C GLU A 189 10.16 1.88 -9.26
N SER A 190 10.32 0.60 -8.96
CA SER A 190 9.97 -0.51 -9.83
C SER A 190 9.19 -1.59 -9.08
N LEU A 191 8.44 -2.42 -9.82
CA LEU A 191 7.86 -3.63 -9.26
C LEU A 191 8.95 -4.67 -9.01
N LEU A 192 8.75 -5.50 -7.98
CA LEU A 192 9.63 -6.64 -7.68
C LEU A 192 9.33 -7.84 -8.61
N ALA A 193 8.06 -8.06 -8.96
CA ALA A 193 7.65 -9.11 -9.87
C ALA A 193 7.92 -8.70 -11.33
N ASP A 194 8.54 -9.57 -12.10
CA ASP A 194 8.86 -9.32 -13.53
C ASP A 194 7.60 -9.09 -14.40
N ASP A 195 6.49 -9.75 -14.07
CA ASP A 195 5.23 -9.68 -14.83
C ASP A 195 4.05 -9.88 -13.87
N LEU A 196 3.70 -8.83 -13.13
CA LEU A 196 2.61 -8.86 -12.15
C LEU A 196 1.26 -9.24 -12.79
N PRO A 197 0.82 -8.67 -13.92
CA PRO A 197 -0.45 -9.04 -14.53
C PRO A 197 -0.55 -10.54 -14.85
N ARG A 198 0.52 -11.15 -15.30
CA ARG A 198 0.56 -12.57 -15.59
C ARG A 198 0.54 -13.43 -14.33
N ALA A 199 1.20 -12.99 -13.26
CA ALA A 199 1.26 -13.71 -12.01
C ALA A 199 -0.11 -13.81 -11.31
N LEU A 200 -1.01 -12.86 -11.52
CA LEU A 200 -2.33 -12.82 -10.85
C LEU A 200 -3.15 -14.10 -11.08
N ALA A 201 -3.18 -14.60 -12.32
CA ALA A 201 -3.97 -15.78 -12.67
C ALA A 201 -3.50 -17.09 -12.00
N THR A 202 -2.28 -17.10 -11.46
CA THR A 202 -1.67 -18.26 -10.82
C THR A 202 -1.36 -18.05 -9.35
N LEU A 203 -1.66 -16.87 -8.80
CA LEU A 203 -1.41 -16.52 -7.41
C LEU A 203 -2.38 -17.27 -6.47
N ASP A 204 -1.95 -18.43 -5.96
CA ASP A 204 -2.76 -19.31 -5.09
C ASP A 204 -2.65 -18.90 -3.61
N VAL A 205 -3.03 -17.66 -3.31
CA VAL A 205 -3.10 -17.14 -1.94
C VAL A 205 -4.55 -16.77 -1.61
N PRO A 206 -5.10 -17.21 -0.47
CA PRO A 206 -6.40 -16.72 -0.01
C PRO A 206 -6.38 -15.19 0.03
N THR A 207 -7.25 -14.55 -0.74
CA THR A 207 -7.25 -13.09 -0.90
C THR A 207 -8.62 -12.51 -0.59
N LEU A 208 -8.66 -11.45 0.21
CA LEU A 208 -9.83 -10.61 0.44
C LEU A 208 -9.60 -9.27 -0.24
N VAL A 209 -10.41 -8.98 -1.27
CA VAL A 209 -10.36 -7.70 -1.97
C VAL A 209 -11.49 -6.82 -1.46
N LEU A 210 -11.13 -5.69 -0.88
CA LEU A 210 -12.05 -4.73 -0.27
C LEU A 210 -12.07 -3.42 -1.06
N THR A 211 -13.22 -2.73 -1.05
CA THR A 211 -13.29 -1.30 -1.35
C THR A 211 -14.27 -0.63 -0.39
N GLY A 212 -14.08 0.67 -0.18
CA GLY A 212 -15.14 1.47 0.42
C GLY A 212 -16.36 1.55 -0.52
N GLU A 213 -17.54 1.70 0.07
CA GLU A 213 -18.81 1.87 -0.67
C GLU A 213 -18.79 3.10 -1.58
N HIS A 214 -18.16 4.16 -1.10
CA HIS A 214 -18.07 5.47 -1.76
C HIS A 214 -16.73 5.75 -2.43
N ASP A 215 -15.86 4.73 -2.55
CA ASP A 215 -14.59 4.88 -3.26
C ASP A 215 -14.79 5.21 -4.75
N LYS A 216 -13.75 5.66 -5.41
CA LYS A 216 -13.76 5.98 -6.85
C LYS A 216 -14.16 4.75 -7.68
N ALA A 217 -14.90 4.99 -8.78
CA ALA A 217 -15.40 3.92 -9.64
C ALA A 217 -14.28 3.04 -10.21
N ASP A 218 -13.11 3.62 -10.49
CA ASP A 218 -11.93 2.92 -10.98
C ASP A 218 -11.48 1.84 -10.00
N PHE A 219 -11.35 2.16 -8.71
CA PHE A 219 -10.92 1.19 -7.68
C PHE A 219 -11.94 0.08 -7.46
N ARG A 220 -13.24 0.39 -7.52
CA ARG A 220 -14.29 -0.65 -7.48
C ARG A 220 -14.19 -1.60 -8.68
N THR A 221 -13.92 -1.05 -9.88
CA THR A 221 -13.73 -1.85 -11.11
C THR A 221 -12.48 -2.72 -11.02
N ILE A 222 -11.36 -2.17 -10.53
CA ILE A 222 -10.11 -2.91 -10.29
C ILE A 222 -10.35 -4.04 -9.29
N ALA A 223 -11.06 -3.77 -8.19
CA ALA A 223 -11.34 -4.78 -7.18
C ALA A 223 -12.23 -5.92 -7.71
N ASP A 224 -13.21 -5.61 -8.55
CA ASP A 224 -14.04 -6.63 -9.24
C ASP A 224 -13.19 -7.47 -10.21
N HIS A 225 -12.28 -6.83 -10.95
CA HIS A 225 -11.34 -7.53 -11.83
C HIS A 225 -10.39 -8.44 -11.05
N LEU A 226 -9.80 -7.98 -9.95
CA LEU A 226 -8.93 -8.79 -9.10
C LEU A 226 -9.67 -9.96 -8.48
N ALA A 227 -10.89 -9.75 -8.00
CA ALA A 227 -11.71 -10.82 -7.43
C ALA A 227 -12.09 -11.90 -8.48
N ALA A 228 -12.22 -11.50 -9.75
CA ALA A 228 -12.50 -12.43 -10.85
C ALA A 228 -11.24 -13.16 -11.38
N THR A 229 -10.05 -12.55 -11.20
CA THR A 229 -8.79 -13.06 -11.78
C THR A 229 -8.02 -13.94 -10.80
N LEU A 230 -7.96 -13.55 -9.53
CA LEU A 230 -7.23 -14.28 -8.51
C LEU A 230 -7.98 -15.57 -8.12
N PRO A 231 -7.33 -16.75 -8.17
CA PRO A 231 -8.01 -18.05 -8.00
C PRO A 231 -8.75 -18.24 -6.66
N ARG A 232 -8.29 -17.57 -5.61
CA ARG A 232 -8.85 -17.71 -4.25
C ARG A 232 -9.29 -16.37 -3.65
N ALA A 233 -9.73 -15.45 -4.51
CA ALA A 233 -10.20 -14.16 -4.05
C ALA A 233 -11.67 -14.15 -3.67
N ARG A 234 -11.98 -13.28 -2.71
CA ARG A 234 -13.34 -12.89 -2.34
C ARG A 234 -13.44 -11.37 -2.36
N ARG A 235 -14.58 -10.86 -2.80
CA ARG A 235 -14.89 -9.45 -2.85
C ARG A 235 -15.75 -9.06 -1.65
N ALA A 236 -15.44 -7.93 -1.00
CA ALA A 236 -16.32 -7.33 0.00
C ALA A 236 -16.29 -5.79 -0.11
N THR A 237 -17.29 -5.13 0.48
CA THR A 237 -17.41 -3.68 0.49
C THR A 237 -17.55 -3.21 1.94
N VAL A 238 -16.79 -2.19 2.33
CA VAL A 238 -16.91 -1.56 3.64
C VAL A 238 -17.96 -0.46 3.53
N ALA A 239 -19.10 -0.67 4.19
CA ALA A 239 -20.21 0.26 4.14
C ALA A 239 -19.84 1.62 4.73
N GLY A 240 -20.27 2.70 4.09
CA GLY A 240 -20.06 4.08 4.52
C GLY A 240 -18.64 4.60 4.41
N ALA A 241 -17.69 3.81 3.88
CA ALA A 241 -16.30 4.23 3.68
C ALA A 241 -16.04 4.72 2.25
N GLY A 242 -15.09 5.64 2.11
CA GLY A 242 -14.45 6.03 0.86
C GLY A 242 -13.17 5.24 0.62
N HIS A 243 -12.09 5.95 0.21
CA HIS A 243 -10.82 5.34 -0.22
C HIS A 243 -9.95 4.80 0.93
N LEU A 244 -10.19 5.21 2.17
CA LEU A 244 -9.41 4.77 3.34
C LEU A 244 -10.28 4.01 4.36
N PRO A 245 -10.86 2.85 3.98
CA PRO A 245 -11.87 2.18 4.79
C PRO A 245 -11.40 1.76 6.18
N SER A 246 -10.09 1.48 6.36
CA SER A 246 -9.50 1.16 7.65
C SER A 246 -9.49 2.33 8.64
N LEU A 247 -9.48 3.57 8.13
CA LEU A 247 -9.54 4.80 8.91
C LEU A 247 -10.95 5.34 9.04
N GLU A 248 -11.70 5.35 7.93
CA GLU A 248 -13.03 5.96 7.86
C GLU A 248 -14.09 5.13 8.60
N GLN A 249 -14.00 3.81 8.53
CA GLN A 249 -14.93 2.85 9.15
C GLN A 249 -14.18 1.69 9.80
N PRO A 250 -13.34 1.94 10.83
CA PRO A 250 -12.43 0.92 11.38
C PRO A 250 -13.14 -0.32 11.91
N GLN A 251 -14.32 -0.18 12.53
CA GLN A 251 -15.07 -1.33 13.04
C GLN A 251 -15.63 -2.19 11.89
N ALA A 252 -16.24 -1.57 10.87
CA ALA A 252 -16.77 -2.29 9.70
C ALA A 252 -15.63 -2.97 8.91
N PHE A 253 -14.47 -2.34 8.81
CA PHE A 253 -13.27 -2.93 8.24
C PHE A 253 -12.83 -4.15 9.04
N ASP A 254 -12.71 -4.05 10.36
CA ASP A 254 -12.31 -5.14 11.25
C ASP A 254 -13.27 -6.32 11.21
N GLU A 255 -14.58 -6.08 11.12
CA GLU A 255 -15.61 -7.13 11.00
C GLU A 255 -15.45 -8.00 9.73
N LEU A 256 -14.90 -7.44 8.66
CA LEU A 256 -14.61 -8.17 7.42
C LEU A 256 -13.23 -8.84 7.44
N VAL A 257 -12.22 -8.13 7.98
CA VAL A 257 -10.82 -8.54 7.87
C VAL A 257 -10.44 -9.57 8.93
N LEU A 258 -10.85 -9.38 10.20
CA LEU A 258 -10.45 -10.28 11.29
C LEU A 258 -10.89 -11.74 11.07
N PRO A 259 -12.16 -12.04 10.72
CA PRO A 259 -12.56 -13.42 10.44
C PRO A 259 -11.76 -14.06 9.29
N PHE A 260 -11.41 -13.25 8.28
CA PHE A 260 -10.60 -13.72 7.17
C PHE A 260 -9.17 -14.03 7.60
N LEU A 261 -8.50 -13.16 8.36
CA LEU A 261 -7.14 -13.41 8.86
C LEU A 261 -7.09 -14.62 9.80
N GLU A 262 -8.13 -14.85 10.59
CA GLU A 262 -8.24 -16.00 11.50
C GLU A 262 -8.65 -17.31 10.81
N GLY A 263 -8.93 -17.29 9.51
CA GLY A 263 -9.35 -18.49 8.77
C GLY A 263 -10.77 -18.96 9.07
N ARG A 264 -11.61 -18.08 9.61
CA ARG A 264 -13.02 -18.37 9.98
C ARG A 264 -14.03 -17.99 8.91
N ALA A 265 -13.59 -17.40 7.83
CA ALA A 265 -14.44 -16.85 6.77
C ALA A 265 -14.19 -17.48 5.42
#